data_2151f44597d43a15e729a4460f69cb4c
#
_entry.id   2151f44597d43a15e729a4460f69cb4c
#
_cell.length_a   1.000
_cell.length_b   1.000
_cell.length_c   1.000
_cell.angle_alpha   90.00
_cell.angle_beta   90.00
_cell.angle_gamma   90.00
#
_symmetry.space_group_name_H-M   'P 1'
#
loop_
_entity.id
_entity.type
_entity.pdbx_description
1 polymer ?
#
loop_
_entity_poly.entity_id
_entity_poly.type
_entity_poly.pdbx_seq_one_letter_code
_entity_poly.pdbx_strand_id
1 'polypeptide(L)'
;MECYQGWLLQSIPDPSIKPGEFRMQQEDVNRSQEFRKCIECFLCQNTCHAIRDHEDNETAFSGPRFLMRVAELEMHPADEADRRNIAQDDFGLGLCNITKCCTEVCPEHIKITDNAIIPMKERVAGRRFDPLVWLGSKISRRPEPEGTPAVPGKR
;
A
#
# COMPACT_ATOMS: atom_id res chain seq x y z
N MET A 1 2.83 1.06 -22.67
CA MET A 1 3.08 1.52 -21.29
C MET A 1 1.71 1.73 -20.66
N GLU A 2 1.12 0.67 -20.14
CA GLU A 2 -0.13 0.79 -19.39
C GLU A 2 0.22 1.37 -18.02
N CYS A 3 -0.16 2.62 -17.80
CA CYS A 3 -0.07 3.25 -16.48
C CYS A 3 -0.94 2.42 -15.52
N TYR A 4 -0.32 1.87 -14.51
CA TYR A 4 -0.99 1.20 -13.40
C TYR A 4 -1.98 2.19 -12.77
N GLN A 5 -3.25 2.06 -13.06
CA GLN A 5 -4.31 2.92 -12.48
C GLN A 5 -4.34 2.85 -10.95
N GLY A 6 -3.75 1.81 -10.36
CA GLY A 6 -3.60 1.65 -8.91
C GLY A 6 -2.63 2.62 -8.23
N TRP A 7 -1.87 3.41 -8.99
CA TRP A 7 -0.90 4.37 -8.45
C TRP A 7 -1.42 5.79 -8.34
N LEU A 8 -2.62 6.05 -8.83
CA LEU A 8 -3.25 7.36 -8.76
C LEU A 8 -4.14 7.46 -7.53
N LEU A 9 -4.06 8.62 -6.87
CA LEU A 9 -4.98 8.99 -5.83
C LEU A 9 -6.40 8.99 -6.40
N GLN A 10 -7.29 8.21 -5.82
CA GLN A 10 -8.71 8.18 -6.18
C GLN A 10 -9.49 8.93 -5.10
N SER A 11 -9.90 10.16 -5.41
CA SER A 11 -10.67 10.99 -4.48
C SER A 11 -12.12 11.11 -4.94
N ILE A 12 -13.06 11.08 -4.00
CA ILE A 12 -14.43 11.49 -4.27
C ILE A 12 -14.51 13.02 -4.31
N PRO A 13 -15.12 13.60 -5.32
CA PRO A 13 -15.42 15.02 -5.29
C PRO A 13 -16.48 15.30 -4.22
N ASP A 14 -16.09 15.97 -3.14
CA ASP A 14 -17.02 16.50 -2.15
C ASP A 14 -17.64 17.80 -2.69
N PRO A 15 -18.97 17.86 -2.91
CA PRO A 15 -19.63 19.02 -3.46
C PRO A 15 -19.58 20.26 -2.53
N SER A 16 -19.20 20.09 -1.27
CA SER A 16 -19.03 21.19 -0.31
C SER A 16 -17.66 21.89 -0.41
N ILE A 17 -16.72 21.29 -1.13
CA ILE A 17 -15.34 21.77 -1.27
C ILE A 17 -15.16 22.38 -2.67
N LYS A 18 -14.53 23.55 -2.74
CA LYS A 18 -14.24 24.17 -4.03
C LYS A 18 -13.27 23.30 -4.84
N PRO A 19 -13.39 23.26 -6.18
CA PRO A 19 -12.47 22.54 -7.03
C PRO A 19 -11.01 22.91 -6.72
N GLY A 20 -10.18 21.88 -6.38
CA GLY A 20 -8.77 22.06 -6.03
C GLY A 20 -8.48 22.29 -4.55
N GLU A 21 -9.50 22.37 -3.68
CA GLU A 21 -9.32 22.42 -2.25
C GLU A 21 -9.56 21.03 -1.64
N PHE A 22 -8.57 20.52 -0.88
CA PHE A 22 -8.69 19.28 -0.13
C PHE A 22 -8.45 19.58 1.34
N ARG A 23 -9.43 19.26 2.20
CA ARG A 23 -9.28 19.40 3.64
C ARG A 23 -8.74 18.10 4.22
N MET A 24 -7.57 18.18 4.82
CA MET A 24 -6.94 17.06 5.52
C MET A 24 -6.55 17.49 6.92
N GLN A 25 -6.63 16.56 7.87
CA GLN A 25 -6.12 16.80 9.21
C GLN A 25 -4.58 16.77 9.17
N GLN A 26 -3.94 17.57 10.02
CA GLN A 26 -2.48 17.68 10.04
C GLN A 26 -1.80 16.33 10.35
N GLU A 27 -2.43 15.50 11.16
CA GLU A 27 -1.91 14.16 11.48
C GLU A 27 -1.87 13.23 10.26
N ASP A 28 -2.90 13.29 9.41
CA ASP A 28 -2.94 12.50 8.18
C ASP A 28 -1.91 13.00 7.16
N VAL A 29 -1.74 14.32 7.07
CA VAL A 29 -0.69 14.94 6.24
C VAL A 29 0.69 14.48 6.71
N ASN A 30 0.98 14.54 8.01
CA ASN A 30 2.26 14.15 8.58
C ASN A 30 2.57 12.67 8.33
N ARG A 31 1.56 11.81 8.40
CA ARG A 31 1.70 10.38 8.13
C ARG A 31 2.04 10.09 6.67
N SER A 32 1.40 10.75 5.73
CA SER A 32 1.64 10.55 4.30
C SER A 32 2.89 11.25 3.79
N GLN A 33 3.27 12.40 4.38
CA GLN A 33 4.44 13.18 3.95
C GLN A 33 5.77 12.45 4.15
N GLU A 34 5.89 11.57 5.13
CA GLU A 34 7.12 10.81 5.34
C GLU A 34 7.50 10.02 4.08
N PHE A 35 6.53 9.42 3.42
CA PHE A 35 6.78 8.60 2.24
C PHE A 35 7.15 9.42 0.99
N ARG A 36 6.75 10.69 0.94
CA ARG A 36 7.10 11.62 -0.14
C ARG A 36 8.58 11.99 -0.20
N LYS A 37 9.32 11.80 0.89
CA LYS A 37 10.77 12.01 0.92
C LYS A 37 11.53 11.02 0.03
N CYS A 38 10.88 9.97 -0.44
CA CYS A 38 11.52 8.93 -1.21
C CYS A 38 12.06 9.45 -2.55
N ILE A 39 13.38 9.40 -2.71
CA ILE A 39 14.10 9.79 -3.92
C ILE A 39 14.23 8.67 -4.96
N GLU A 40 13.56 7.54 -4.74
CA GLU A 40 13.53 6.39 -5.64
C GLU A 40 14.90 5.77 -5.96
N CYS A 41 15.81 5.78 -4.99
CA CYS A 41 17.16 5.23 -5.15
C CYS A 41 17.22 3.70 -5.18
N PHE A 42 16.15 3.01 -4.83
CA PHE A 42 16.04 1.54 -4.78
C PHE A 42 17.00 0.82 -3.82
N LEU A 43 17.75 1.50 -2.96
CA LEU A 43 18.63 0.86 -1.99
C LEU A 43 17.88 -0.11 -1.07
N CYS A 44 16.68 0.27 -0.63
CA CYS A 44 15.81 -0.59 0.18
C CYS A 44 15.41 -1.88 -0.56
N GLN A 45 15.23 -1.81 -1.86
CA GLN A 45 14.92 -2.95 -2.72
C GLN A 45 16.12 -3.89 -2.84
N ASN A 46 17.30 -3.34 -3.16
CA ASN A 46 18.52 -4.10 -3.37
C ASN A 46 19.04 -4.77 -2.08
N THR A 47 18.77 -4.17 -0.91
CA THR A 47 19.20 -4.73 0.39
C THR A 47 18.20 -5.73 0.94
N CYS A 48 16.99 -5.81 0.38
CA CYS A 48 15.96 -6.69 0.87
C CYS A 48 16.32 -8.15 0.67
N HIS A 49 16.62 -8.88 1.77
CA HIS A 49 16.98 -10.29 1.65
C HIS A 49 15.81 -11.22 1.34
N ALA A 50 14.57 -10.78 1.52
CA ALA A 50 13.43 -11.53 1.02
C ALA A 50 13.43 -11.64 -0.52
N ILE A 51 14.09 -10.70 -1.21
CA ILE A 51 14.29 -10.73 -2.66
C ILE A 51 15.64 -11.34 -3.00
N ARG A 52 16.70 -10.80 -2.39
CA ARG A 52 18.08 -11.13 -2.74
C ARG A 52 18.46 -12.58 -2.46
N ASP A 53 17.98 -13.14 -1.35
CA ASP A 53 18.40 -14.46 -0.88
C ASP A 53 17.42 -15.58 -1.30
N HIS A 54 16.32 -15.21 -1.98
CA HIS A 54 15.27 -16.14 -2.41
C HIS A 54 14.79 -15.79 -3.84
N GLU A 55 15.37 -16.45 -4.83
CA GLU A 55 15.04 -16.23 -6.26
C GLU A 55 13.55 -16.43 -6.57
N ASP A 56 12.89 -17.38 -5.89
CA ASP A 56 11.46 -17.63 -6.05
C ASP A 56 10.59 -16.42 -5.67
N ASN A 57 11.08 -15.55 -4.80
CA ASN A 57 10.37 -14.36 -4.35
C ASN A 57 10.47 -13.18 -5.32
N GLU A 58 11.40 -13.16 -6.28
CA GLU A 58 11.57 -12.05 -7.22
C GLU A 58 10.29 -11.72 -7.98
N THR A 59 9.52 -12.74 -8.33
CA THR A 59 8.25 -12.59 -9.06
C THR A 59 7.04 -12.42 -8.16
N ALA A 60 7.12 -12.90 -6.92
CA ALA A 60 6.00 -12.95 -5.98
C ALA A 60 5.99 -11.76 -4.99
N PHE A 61 7.13 -11.10 -4.79
CA PHE A 61 7.29 -10.00 -3.85
C PHE A 61 7.80 -8.75 -4.55
N SER A 62 6.97 -7.75 -4.61
CA SER A 62 7.31 -6.47 -5.26
C SER A 62 8.36 -5.66 -4.48
N GLY A 63 8.59 -5.98 -3.21
CA GLY A 63 9.61 -5.37 -2.37
C GLY A 63 9.19 -4.10 -1.63
N PRO A 64 10.06 -3.62 -0.74
CA PRO A 64 9.74 -2.54 0.19
C PRO A 64 9.47 -1.20 -0.49
N ARG A 65 10.12 -0.92 -1.62
CA ARG A 65 9.90 0.33 -2.36
C ARG A 65 8.45 0.48 -2.82
N PHE A 66 7.91 -0.57 -3.41
CA PHE A 66 6.55 -0.57 -3.93
C PHE A 66 5.51 -0.65 -2.82
N LEU A 67 5.74 -1.46 -1.80
CA LEU A 67 4.86 -1.55 -0.64
C LEU A 67 4.75 -0.21 0.11
N MET A 68 5.86 0.54 0.22
CA MET A 68 5.84 1.87 0.80
C MET A 68 4.93 2.81 0.00
N ARG A 69 4.98 2.75 -1.34
CA ARG A 69 4.12 3.59 -2.19
C ARG A 69 2.65 3.22 -2.06
N VAL A 70 2.35 1.92 -1.98
CA VAL A 70 0.99 1.46 -1.71
C VAL A 70 0.49 1.95 -0.36
N ALA A 71 1.34 1.88 0.68
CA ALA A 71 1.02 2.37 2.01
C ALA A 71 0.75 3.89 2.03
N GLU A 72 1.53 4.67 1.30
CA GLU A 72 1.32 6.12 1.14
C GLU A 72 -0.08 6.41 0.60
N LEU A 73 -0.50 5.71 -0.45
CA LEU A 73 -1.81 5.91 -1.06
C LEU A 73 -2.94 5.37 -0.18
N GLU A 74 -2.79 4.16 0.38
CA GLU A 74 -3.80 3.53 1.24
C GLU A 74 -4.04 4.33 2.54
N MET A 75 -3.03 5.06 3.03
CA MET A 75 -3.12 5.89 4.23
C MET A 75 -3.51 7.34 3.93
N HIS A 76 -3.61 7.72 2.67
CA HIS A 76 -3.94 9.07 2.30
C HIS A 76 -5.44 9.34 2.52
N PRO A 77 -5.83 10.39 3.29
CA PRO A 77 -7.23 10.62 3.67
C PRO A 77 -8.15 10.93 2.50
N ALA A 78 -7.60 11.41 1.39
CA ALA A 78 -8.36 11.70 0.17
C ALA A 78 -8.38 10.51 -0.81
N ASP A 79 -7.83 9.36 -0.44
CA ASP A 79 -7.85 8.16 -1.28
C ASP A 79 -8.91 7.17 -0.78
N GLU A 80 -9.76 6.74 -1.68
CA GLU A 80 -10.85 5.80 -1.39
C GLU A 80 -10.61 4.39 -1.90
N ALA A 81 -9.56 4.20 -2.68
CA ALA A 81 -9.24 2.90 -3.22
C ALA A 81 -8.76 1.95 -2.12
N ASP A 82 -9.41 0.80 -2.01
CA ASP A 82 -8.96 -0.30 -1.13
C ASP A 82 -7.83 -1.08 -1.81
N ARG A 83 -6.59 -0.83 -1.38
CA ARG A 83 -5.40 -1.48 -1.94
C ARG A 83 -4.90 -2.66 -1.12
N ARG A 84 -5.64 -3.09 -0.09
CA ARG A 84 -5.22 -4.17 0.82
C ARG A 84 -5.09 -5.50 0.10
N ASN A 85 -6.03 -5.82 -0.80
CA ASN A 85 -5.93 -7.04 -1.61
C ASN A 85 -4.75 -6.98 -2.57
N ILE A 86 -4.55 -5.86 -3.25
CA ILE A 86 -3.39 -5.63 -4.13
C ILE A 86 -2.08 -5.79 -3.37
N ALA A 87 -1.98 -5.21 -2.17
CA ALA A 87 -0.79 -5.34 -1.33
C ALA A 87 -0.52 -6.79 -0.92
N GLN A 88 -1.56 -7.56 -0.61
CA GLN A 88 -1.43 -8.95 -0.17
C GLN A 88 -1.15 -9.90 -1.34
N ASP A 89 -1.95 -9.82 -2.39
CA ASP A 89 -2.00 -10.83 -3.44
C ASP A 89 -1.03 -10.52 -4.59
N ASP A 90 -0.98 -9.26 -5.03
CA ASP A 90 -0.16 -8.85 -6.17
C ASP A 90 1.26 -8.43 -5.75
N PHE A 91 1.39 -7.77 -4.60
CA PHE A 91 2.69 -7.28 -4.13
C PHE A 91 3.35 -8.19 -3.07
N GLY A 92 2.70 -9.28 -2.68
CA GLY A 92 3.28 -10.29 -1.80
C GLY A 92 3.65 -9.76 -0.41
N LEU A 93 2.86 -8.86 0.17
CA LEU A 93 3.11 -8.27 1.50
C LEU A 93 3.42 -9.33 2.58
N GLY A 94 2.84 -10.52 2.46
CA GLY A 94 3.07 -11.65 3.37
C GLY A 94 4.52 -12.13 3.41
N LEU A 95 5.25 -12.01 2.31
CA LEU A 95 6.64 -12.49 2.19
C LEU A 95 7.67 -11.61 2.93
N CYS A 96 7.28 -10.41 3.33
CA CYS A 96 8.15 -9.55 4.14
C CYS A 96 8.30 -10.11 5.57
N ASN A 97 9.52 -10.38 6.00
CA ASN A 97 9.87 -10.93 7.32
C ASN A 97 10.24 -9.86 8.38
N ILE A 98 10.03 -8.58 8.08
CA ILE A 98 10.16 -7.45 9.02
C ILE A 98 11.60 -7.30 9.60
N THR A 99 12.62 -7.57 8.83
CA THR A 99 14.03 -7.48 9.28
C THR A 99 14.60 -6.06 9.34
N LYS A 100 13.83 -5.05 8.91
CA LYS A 100 14.16 -3.61 8.95
C LYS A 100 15.35 -3.17 8.11
N CYS A 101 16.00 -4.04 7.35
CA CYS A 101 17.12 -3.66 6.49
C CYS A 101 16.77 -2.51 5.50
N CYS A 102 15.53 -2.49 5.01
CA CYS A 102 15.05 -1.41 4.14
C CYS A 102 14.97 -0.05 4.84
N THR A 103 14.65 -0.03 6.13
CA THR A 103 14.62 1.20 6.94
C THR A 103 16.04 1.71 7.23
N GLU A 104 16.96 0.80 7.52
CA GLU A 104 18.34 1.15 7.88
C GLU A 104 19.14 1.76 6.73
N VAL A 105 18.91 1.27 5.50
CA VAL A 105 19.65 1.75 4.32
C VAL A 105 19.05 3.01 3.67
N CYS A 106 17.90 3.47 4.16
CA CYS A 106 17.20 4.59 3.55
C CYS A 106 17.96 5.92 3.78
N PRO A 107 18.47 6.60 2.73
CA PRO A 107 19.19 7.85 2.87
C PRO A 107 18.31 9.00 3.38
N GLU A 108 17.02 8.93 3.13
CA GLU A 108 16.02 9.89 3.59
C GLU A 108 15.42 9.55 4.97
N HIS A 109 15.98 8.54 5.64
CA HIS A 109 15.57 8.10 6.97
C HIS A 109 14.06 7.79 7.10
N ILE A 110 13.46 7.30 6.02
CA ILE A 110 12.05 6.86 6.01
C ILE A 110 11.94 5.57 6.81
N LYS A 111 11.04 5.54 7.78
CA LYS A 111 10.76 4.34 8.59
C LYS A 111 9.85 3.37 7.82
N ILE A 112 10.38 2.82 6.72
CA ILE A 112 9.63 2.00 5.77
C ILE A 112 8.95 0.81 6.46
N THR A 113 9.67 0.11 7.33
CA THR A 113 9.11 -1.06 8.02
C THR A 113 8.04 -0.66 9.03
N ASP A 114 8.34 0.31 9.90
CA ASP A 114 7.47 0.64 11.03
C ASP A 114 6.24 1.43 10.61
N ASN A 115 6.38 2.35 9.64
CA ASN A 115 5.30 3.26 9.26
C ASN A 115 4.54 2.81 7.99
N ALA A 116 5.13 1.96 7.14
CA ALA A 116 4.46 1.47 5.95
C ALA A 116 4.11 -0.02 6.04
N ILE A 117 5.11 -0.90 6.19
CA ILE A 117 4.90 -2.35 6.05
C ILE A 117 4.08 -2.92 7.21
N ILE A 118 4.42 -2.60 8.46
CA ILE A 118 3.69 -3.12 9.63
C ILE A 118 2.23 -2.64 9.61
N PRO A 119 1.92 -1.34 9.46
CA PRO A 119 0.53 -0.90 9.39
C PRO A 119 -0.26 -1.50 8.22
N MET A 120 0.38 -1.75 7.07
CA MET A 120 -0.27 -2.44 5.96
C MET A 120 -0.60 -3.89 6.31
N LYS A 121 0.32 -4.61 6.96
CA LYS A 121 0.06 -5.98 7.44
C LYS A 121 -1.08 -6.03 8.45
N GLU A 122 -1.14 -5.09 9.38
CA GLU A 122 -2.23 -4.97 10.36
C GLU A 122 -3.58 -4.70 9.68
N ARG A 123 -3.62 -3.80 8.70
CA ARG A 123 -4.85 -3.50 7.94
C ARG A 123 -5.35 -4.70 7.14
N VAL A 124 -4.45 -5.46 6.53
CA VAL A 124 -4.79 -6.68 5.79
C VAL A 124 -5.29 -7.76 6.75
N ALA A 125 -4.60 -7.97 7.87
CA ALA A 125 -4.98 -8.94 8.89
C ALA A 125 -6.32 -8.59 9.55
N GLY A 126 -6.53 -7.33 9.90
CA GLY A 126 -7.77 -6.84 10.52
C GLY A 126 -8.99 -7.15 9.66
N ARG A 127 -8.92 -6.90 8.35
CA ARG A 127 -10.02 -7.22 7.42
C ARG A 127 -10.36 -8.71 7.39
N ARG A 128 -9.34 -9.58 7.47
CA ARG A 128 -9.50 -11.03 7.33
C ARG A 128 -10.04 -11.69 8.60
N PHE A 129 -9.71 -11.14 9.77
CA PHE A 129 -10.01 -11.73 11.08
C PHE A 129 -11.03 -10.95 11.91
N ASP A 130 -11.54 -9.82 11.41
CA ASP A 130 -12.55 -9.04 12.11
C ASP A 130 -13.96 -9.62 11.88
N PRO A 131 -14.57 -10.27 12.91
CA PRO A 131 -15.89 -10.85 12.80
C PRO A 131 -17.00 -9.80 12.59
N LEU A 132 -16.78 -8.56 13.03
CA LEU A 132 -17.73 -7.47 12.82
C LEU A 132 -17.73 -6.99 11.38
N VAL A 133 -16.56 -6.90 10.75
CA VAL A 133 -16.43 -6.60 9.31
C VAL A 133 -17.05 -7.72 8.48
N TRP A 134 -16.80 -8.99 8.85
CA TRP A 134 -17.40 -10.13 8.19
C TRP A 134 -18.94 -10.13 8.33
N LEU A 135 -19.46 -9.84 9.52
CA LEU A 135 -20.90 -9.74 9.75
C LEU A 135 -21.52 -8.55 9.01
N GLY A 136 -20.85 -7.39 9.04
CA GLY A 136 -21.25 -6.19 8.31
C GLY A 136 -21.28 -6.40 6.80
N SER A 137 -20.32 -7.13 6.23
CA SER A 137 -20.28 -7.46 4.80
C SER A 137 -21.42 -8.39 4.36
N LYS A 138 -21.94 -9.22 5.28
CA LYS A 138 -23.12 -10.05 5.02
C LYS A 138 -24.43 -9.27 5.09
N ILE A 139 -24.49 -8.24 5.94
CA ILE A 139 -25.70 -7.43 6.14
C ILE A 139 -25.77 -6.31 5.10
N SER A 140 -24.66 -5.68 4.80
CA SER A 140 -24.53 -4.67 3.74
C SER A 140 -24.01 -5.35 2.47
N ARG A 141 -24.90 -5.83 1.63
CA ARG A 141 -24.58 -6.18 0.23
C ARG A 141 -24.28 -4.89 -0.53
N ARG A 142 -23.10 -4.31 -0.31
CA ARG A 142 -22.53 -3.42 -1.30
C ARG A 142 -22.11 -4.28 -2.48
N PRO A 143 -22.56 -3.97 -3.71
CA PRO A 143 -22.02 -4.63 -4.89
C PRO A 143 -20.50 -4.38 -4.88
N GLU A 144 -19.74 -5.44 -5.09
CA GLU A 144 -18.31 -5.29 -5.34
C GLU A 144 -18.13 -4.33 -6.53
N PRO A 145 -17.19 -3.38 -6.47
CA PRO A 145 -16.90 -2.57 -7.64
C PRO A 145 -16.44 -3.52 -8.76
N GLU A 146 -17.27 -3.65 -9.78
CA GLU A 146 -16.91 -4.37 -11.00
C GLU A 146 -15.67 -3.71 -11.58
N GLY A 147 -14.62 -4.49 -11.74
CA GLY A 147 -13.49 -4.12 -12.60
C GLY A 147 -12.19 -3.80 -11.92
N THR A 148 -11.60 -4.73 -11.19
CA THR A 148 -10.15 -4.80 -11.16
C THR A 148 -9.74 -5.56 -12.44
N PRO A 149 -9.08 -4.94 -13.42
CA PRO A 149 -8.60 -5.67 -14.58
C PRO A 149 -7.61 -6.73 -14.10
N ALA A 150 -7.89 -7.99 -14.44
CA ALA A 150 -6.99 -9.10 -14.19
C ALA A 150 -5.61 -8.77 -14.81
N VAL A 151 -4.56 -8.85 -14.01
CA VAL A 151 -3.18 -8.70 -14.48
C VAL A 151 -2.89 -9.87 -15.43
N PRO A 152 -2.65 -9.62 -16.73
CA PRO A 152 -2.28 -10.69 -17.64
C PRO A 152 -0.84 -11.11 -17.37
N GLY A 153 -0.64 -12.35 -16.98
CA GLY A 153 0.67 -12.99 -17.01
C GLY A 153 1.14 -13.67 -15.75
N LYS A 154 0.42 -14.69 -15.29
CA LYS A 154 1.03 -15.82 -14.59
C LYS A 154 0.98 -17.00 -15.53
N ARG A 155 2.10 -17.28 -16.20
CA ARG A 155 2.47 -18.63 -16.67
C ARG A 155 3.71 -19.05 -15.91
#